data_ed02091adffe509075de815d2b5312da
#
_entry.id   ed02091adffe509075de815d2b5312da
#
_cell.length_a   1.000
_cell.length_b   1.000
_cell.length_c   1.000
_cell.angle_alpha   90.00
_cell.angle_beta   90.00
_cell.angle_gamma   90.00
#
_symmetry.space_group_name_H-M   'P 1'
#
loop_
_entity.id
_entity.type
_entity.pdbx_description
1 polymer ?
#
loop_
_entity_poly.entity_id
_entity_poly.type
_entity_poly.pdbx_seq_one_letter_code
_entity_poly.pdbx_strand_id
1 'polypeptide(L)'
;MRKLLFLSALLVFACSSDDSEDSPLATYTIEGKWLIEGTVPAGNTMYLYEDGVRYTYYCVEGDCNALYNSYEANDGNHIPTTNPYTFENNVLTVDLHFGHELVTPVAFECDGGEAYFETPEYSLFRLNSDCN
;
A
#
# COMPACT_ATOMS: atom_id res chain seq x y z
N MET A 1 -74.78 10.93 -30.18
CA MET A 1 -73.71 11.92 -30.03
C MET A 1 -72.65 11.34 -29.10
N ARG A 2 -71.59 10.89 -29.74
CA ARG A 2 -70.48 10.18 -29.06
C ARG A 2 -69.39 11.16 -28.68
N LYS A 3 -69.08 11.29 -27.38
CA LYS A 3 -67.93 12.01 -26.96
C LYS A 3 -66.82 11.02 -26.66
N LEU A 4 -65.78 11.02 -27.54
CA LEU A 4 -64.55 10.33 -27.32
C LEU A 4 -63.70 11.15 -26.31
N LEU A 5 -63.38 10.55 -25.17
CA LEU A 5 -62.41 11.05 -24.24
C LEU A 5 -61.07 10.39 -24.59
N PHE A 6 -60.13 11.17 -25.14
CA PHE A 6 -58.74 10.76 -25.26
C PHE A 6 -58.03 10.91 -23.92
N LEU A 7 -57.71 9.78 -23.34
CA LEU A 7 -56.86 9.73 -22.14
C LEU A 7 -55.41 9.71 -22.60
N SER A 8 -54.75 10.89 -22.51
CA SER A 8 -53.31 11.00 -22.76
C SER A 8 -52.54 10.48 -21.54
N ALA A 9 -51.97 9.31 -21.66
CA ALA A 9 -51.00 8.80 -20.68
C ALA A 9 -49.67 9.48 -20.90
N LEU A 10 -49.28 10.39 -19.97
CA LEU A 10 -47.94 10.91 -19.89
C LEU A 10 -47.04 9.84 -19.23
N LEU A 11 -46.23 9.21 -20.03
CA LEU A 11 -45.12 8.40 -19.57
C LEU A 11 -44.00 9.34 -19.14
N VAL A 12 -43.89 9.56 -17.84
CA VAL A 12 -42.71 10.20 -17.24
C VAL A 12 -41.62 9.15 -17.18
N PHE A 13 -40.69 9.20 -18.12
CA PHE A 13 -39.41 8.51 -17.97
C PHE A 13 -38.62 9.25 -16.91
N ALA A 14 -38.68 8.79 -15.67
CA ALA A 14 -37.68 9.15 -14.68
C ALA A 14 -36.42 8.37 -14.99
N CYS A 15 -35.50 8.99 -15.72
CA CYS A 15 -34.09 8.59 -15.70
C CYS A 15 -33.50 9.04 -14.37
N SER A 16 -33.58 8.19 -13.36
CA SER A 16 -32.72 8.28 -12.22
C SER A 16 -31.47 7.45 -12.52
N SER A 17 -30.52 8.05 -13.19
CA SER A 17 -29.15 7.56 -13.26
C SER A 17 -28.39 8.15 -12.09
N ASP A 18 -28.66 7.63 -10.91
CA ASP A 18 -27.77 7.70 -9.76
C ASP A 18 -27.02 6.37 -9.68
N ASP A 19 -26.25 6.09 -10.72
CA ASP A 19 -25.14 5.14 -10.63
C ASP A 19 -23.96 5.88 -10.04
N SER A 20 -24.09 6.31 -8.79
CA SER A 20 -22.93 6.49 -7.91
C SER A 20 -22.47 5.09 -7.57
N GLU A 21 -21.73 4.46 -8.48
CA GLU A 21 -20.86 3.37 -8.10
C GLU A 21 -19.83 3.97 -7.15
N ASP A 22 -20.13 3.98 -5.83
CA ASP A 22 -19.13 4.02 -4.80
C ASP A 22 -18.31 2.74 -4.95
N SER A 23 -17.38 2.75 -5.92
CA SER A 23 -16.30 1.78 -5.93
C SER A 23 -15.59 1.96 -4.59
N PRO A 24 -15.55 0.92 -3.72
CA PRO A 24 -14.82 1.03 -2.47
C PRO A 24 -13.41 1.48 -2.81
N LEU A 25 -12.99 2.64 -2.28
CA LEU A 25 -11.62 3.12 -2.45
C LEU A 25 -10.71 1.99 -2.02
N ALA A 26 -9.81 1.59 -2.92
CA ALA A 26 -8.86 0.53 -2.59
C ALA A 26 -8.12 0.92 -1.32
N THR A 27 -8.23 0.09 -0.29
CA THR A 27 -7.52 0.31 0.97
C THR A 27 -6.19 -0.42 0.86
N TYR A 28 -5.11 0.34 0.77
CA TYR A 28 -3.76 -0.20 0.76
C TYR A 28 -3.22 -0.33 2.18
N THR A 29 -2.27 -1.23 2.37
CA THR A 29 -1.60 -1.47 3.64
C THR A 29 -0.10 -1.46 3.45
N ILE A 30 0.62 -1.12 4.53
CA ILE A 30 2.08 -1.20 4.53
C ILE A 30 2.57 -2.66 4.62
N GLU A 31 1.72 -3.62 4.98
CA GLU A 31 2.14 -5.01 5.06
C GLU A 31 2.67 -5.55 3.74
N GLY A 32 3.71 -6.39 3.84
CA GLY A 32 4.39 -6.98 2.71
C GLY A 32 5.85 -6.57 2.58
N LYS A 33 6.44 -6.85 1.43
CA LYS A 33 7.86 -6.68 1.14
C LYS A 33 8.08 -5.40 0.33
N TRP A 34 9.00 -4.56 0.79
CA TRP A 34 9.25 -3.25 0.23
C TRP A 34 10.74 -2.98 0.06
N LEU A 35 11.12 -2.44 -1.10
CA LEU A 35 12.46 -1.99 -1.40
C LEU A 35 12.60 -0.50 -1.10
N ILE A 36 13.76 -0.10 -0.59
CA ILE A 36 14.05 1.31 -0.29
C ILE A 36 14.55 2.00 -1.56
N GLU A 37 13.96 3.15 -1.90
CA GLU A 37 14.47 4.01 -2.94
C GLU A 37 15.87 4.55 -2.59
N GLY A 38 16.73 4.64 -3.60
CA GLY A 38 18.05 5.27 -3.46
C GLY A 38 19.11 4.45 -2.76
N THR A 39 18.85 3.19 -2.43
CA THR A 39 19.91 2.27 -1.96
C THR A 39 20.88 1.93 -3.08
N VAL A 40 22.14 1.71 -2.75
CA VAL A 40 23.20 1.42 -3.73
C VAL A 40 23.79 0.03 -3.46
N PRO A 41 23.66 -0.91 -4.41
CA PRO A 41 22.82 -0.85 -5.60
C PRO A 41 21.33 -0.76 -5.24
N ALA A 42 20.49 -0.23 -6.13
CA ALA A 42 19.07 -0.10 -5.90
C ALA A 42 18.45 -1.43 -5.46
N GLY A 43 17.61 -1.40 -4.41
CA GLY A 43 16.98 -2.60 -3.89
C GLY A 43 17.89 -3.51 -3.04
N ASN A 44 19.05 -3.04 -2.58
CA ASN A 44 19.92 -3.85 -1.72
C ASN A 44 19.38 -4.00 -0.28
N THR A 45 18.37 -3.25 0.09
CA THR A 45 17.70 -3.32 1.39
C THR A 45 16.22 -3.53 1.17
N MET A 46 15.68 -4.53 1.86
CA MET A 46 14.25 -4.83 1.85
C MET A 46 13.69 -4.78 3.27
N TYR A 47 12.54 -4.14 3.42
CA TYR A 47 11.71 -4.25 4.62
C TYR A 47 10.57 -5.23 4.37
N LEU A 48 10.35 -6.12 5.32
CA LEU A 48 9.14 -6.93 5.42
C LEU A 48 8.34 -6.46 6.62
N TYR A 49 7.15 -5.93 6.38
CA TYR A 49 6.18 -5.59 7.42
C TYR A 49 5.16 -6.72 7.52
N GLU A 50 5.11 -7.40 8.65
CA GLU A 50 4.21 -8.52 8.90
C GLU A 50 3.86 -8.62 10.38
N ASP A 51 2.57 -8.73 10.68
CA ASP A 51 2.05 -8.93 12.04
C ASP A 51 2.59 -7.93 13.09
N GLY A 52 2.72 -6.67 12.73
CA GLY A 52 3.17 -5.62 13.63
C GLY A 52 4.69 -5.57 13.85
N VAL A 53 5.46 -6.31 13.07
CA VAL A 53 6.93 -6.32 13.13
C VAL A 53 7.52 -6.01 11.76
N ARG A 54 8.48 -5.08 11.72
CA ARG A 54 9.30 -4.82 10.55
C ARG A 54 10.61 -5.60 10.64
N TYR A 55 10.86 -6.43 9.65
CA TYR A 55 12.12 -7.15 9.45
C TYR A 55 12.94 -6.44 8.38
N THR A 56 14.27 -6.43 8.54
CA THR A 56 15.18 -5.83 7.56
C THR A 56 16.08 -6.89 6.98
N TYR A 57 16.18 -6.94 5.67
CA TYR A 57 17.00 -7.86 4.90
C TYR A 57 17.95 -7.10 4.01
N TYR A 58 19.14 -7.65 3.83
CA TYR A 58 20.15 -7.11 2.91
C TYR A 58 20.55 -8.14 1.87
N CYS A 59 20.77 -7.65 0.66
CA CYS A 59 21.38 -8.41 -0.41
C CYS A 59 22.37 -7.53 -1.15
N VAL A 60 23.64 -7.92 -1.20
CA VAL A 60 24.71 -7.12 -1.82
C VAL A 60 25.31 -7.76 -3.06
N GLU A 61 24.98 -9.02 -3.32
CA GLU A 61 25.47 -9.77 -4.48
C GLU A 61 24.52 -10.89 -4.88
N GLY A 62 24.63 -11.32 -6.12
CA GLY A 62 23.77 -12.39 -6.66
C GLY A 62 22.40 -11.87 -7.12
N ASP A 63 21.44 -12.79 -7.23
CA ASP A 63 20.05 -12.46 -7.58
C ASP A 63 19.26 -12.04 -6.35
N CYS A 64 19.37 -10.76 -6.02
CA CYS A 64 18.69 -10.19 -4.85
C CYS A 64 17.17 -10.30 -4.96
N ASN A 65 16.61 -10.23 -6.15
CA ASN A 65 15.17 -10.35 -6.33
C ASN A 65 14.70 -11.77 -5.97
N ALA A 66 15.40 -12.80 -6.42
CA ALA A 66 15.09 -14.18 -6.06
C ALA A 66 15.22 -14.42 -4.56
N LEU A 67 16.28 -13.89 -3.93
CA LEU A 67 16.49 -13.98 -2.49
C LEU A 67 15.35 -13.32 -1.71
N TYR A 68 15.00 -12.08 -2.03
CA TYR A 68 13.93 -11.35 -1.34
C TYR A 68 12.55 -12.02 -1.50
N ASN A 69 12.29 -12.63 -2.65
CA ASN A 69 11.06 -13.41 -2.83
C ASN A 69 11.01 -14.62 -1.89
N SER A 70 12.15 -15.23 -1.58
CA SER A 70 12.25 -16.43 -0.74
C SER A 70 12.20 -16.14 0.76
N TYR A 71 12.51 -14.93 1.20
CA TYR A 71 12.58 -14.59 2.63
C TYR A 71 11.19 -14.47 3.26
N GLU A 72 11.07 -14.94 4.50
CA GLU A 72 9.86 -14.92 5.29
C GLU A 72 10.14 -14.37 6.70
N ALA A 73 9.12 -13.86 7.37
CA ALA A 73 9.24 -13.39 8.74
C ALA A 73 9.84 -14.49 9.65
N ASN A 74 10.77 -14.11 10.50
CA ASN A 74 11.45 -15.02 11.43
C ASN A 74 12.25 -16.18 10.79
N ASP A 75 12.59 -16.09 9.51
CA ASP A 75 13.37 -17.12 8.82
C ASP A 75 14.87 -17.14 9.20
N GLY A 76 15.31 -16.19 10.02
CA GLY A 76 16.71 -16.05 10.45
C GLY A 76 17.63 -15.37 9.45
N ASN A 77 17.13 -14.96 8.29
CA ASN A 77 17.92 -14.23 7.26
C ASN A 77 17.89 -12.71 7.44
N HIS A 78 16.96 -12.20 8.25
CA HIS A 78 16.90 -10.78 8.59
C HIS A 78 18.01 -10.38 9.57
N ILE A 79 18.31 -9.08 9.65
CA ILE A 79 19.22 -8.60 10.69
C ILE A 79 18.62 -8.88 12.08
N PRO A 80 19.46 -9.06 13.12
CA PRO A 80 18.99 -9.45 14.47
C PRO A 80 17.99 -8.47 15.08
N THR A 81 18.10 -7.17 14.75
CA THR A 81 17.20 -6.14 15.27
C THR A 81 15.95 -6.05 14.42
N THR A 82 14.80 -6.27 15.04
CA THR A 82 13.48 -6.04 14.44
C THR A 82 12.84 -4.80 15.04
N ASN A 83 11.86 -4.23 14.34
CA ASN A 83 11.20 -3.00 14.78
C ASN A 83 9.70 -3.22 14.87
N PRO A 84 9.10 -3.13 16.07
CA PRO A 84 7.64 -3.07 16.18
C PRO A 84 7.08 -1.91 15.38
N TYR A 85 5.92 -2.08 14.76
CA TYR A 85 5.23 -1.01 14.05
C TYR A 85 3.72 -1.05 14.26
N THR A 86 3.09 0.08 14.04
CA THR A 86 1.64 0.20 13.85
C THR A 86 1.36 0.96 12.55
N PHE A 87 0.25 0.63 11.92
CA PHE A 87 -0.22 1.33 10.73
C PHE A 87 -1.72 1.58 10.87
N GLU A 88 -2.09 2.81 11.15
CA GLU A 88 -3.47 3.22 11.39
C GLU A 88 -3.75 4.55 10.70
N ASN A 89 -4.90 4.66 10.03
CA ASN A 89 -5.31 5.88 9.33
C ASN A 89 -4.22 6.43 8.38
N ASN A 90 -3.52 5.55 7.67
CA ASN A 90 -2.39 5.88 6.80
C ASN A 90 -1.21 6.56 7.53
N VAL A 91 -1.08 6.38 8.82
CA VAL A 91 0.10 6.79 9.58
C VAL A 91 0.88 5.56 10.01
N LEU A 92 2.13 5.50 9.60
CA LEU A 92 3.08 4.47 10.03
C LEU A 92 3.87 4.98 11.24
N THR A 93 3.88 4.18 12.30
CA THR A 93 4.75 4.39 13.45
C THR A 93 5.65 3.18 13.60
N VAL A 94 6.96 3.38 13.59
CA VAL A 94 7.97 2.33 13.76
C VAL A 94 8.82 2.63 14.97
N ASP A 95 8.89 1.70 15.91
CA ASP A 95 9.80 1.78 17.06
C ASP A 95 11.24 1.53 16.58
N LEU A 96 12.08 2.56 16.66
CA LEU A 96 13.50 2.49 16.32
C LEU A 96 14.40 2.16 17.52
N HIS A 97 13.77 1.78 18.64
CA HIS A 97 14.39 1.51 19.93
C HIS A 97 15.00 2.74 20.64
N PHE A 98 15.36 2.57 21.90
CA PHE A 98 15.98 3.62 22.74
C PHE A 98 15.16 4.92 22.83
N GLY A 99 13.84 4.83 22.74
CA GLY A 99 12.95 5.99 22.79
C GLY A 99 12.85 6.79 21.50
N HIS A 100 13.33 6.25 20.39
CA HIS A 100 13.19 6.84 19.05
C HIS A 100 12.08 6.16 18.25
N GLU A 101 11.29 6.95 17.58
CA GLU A 101 10.21 6.48 16.69
C GLU A 101 10.28 7.20 15.34
N LEU A 102 9.93 6.46 14.29
CA LEU A 102 9.56 7.04 13.01
C LEU A 102 8.03 7.16 13.01
N VAL A 103 7.52 8.36 12.87
CA VAL A 103 6.07 8.60 12.69
C VAL A 103 5.89 9.37 11.40
N THR A 104 5.22 8.78 10.43
CA THR A 104 5.06 9.40 9.12
C THR A 104 3.69 9.08 8.50
N PRO A 105 3.01 10.07 7.93
CA PRO A 105 1.93 9.81 7.00
C PRO A 105 2.45 9.06 5.76
N VAL A 106 1.66 8.11 5.26
CA VAL A 106 1.99 7.32 4.08
C VAL A 106 0.93 7.55 3.01
N ALA A 107 1.34 7.99 1.84
CA ALA A 107 0.53 8.03 0.65
C ALA A 107 0.88 6.82 -0.23
N PHE A 108 -0.14 6.10 -0.71
CA PHE A 108 0.08 5.02 -1.66
C PHE A 108 -0.17 5.51 -3.08
N GLU A 109 0.78 5.24 -3.94
CA GLU A 109 0.74 5.55 -5.36
C GLU A 109 0.92 4.28 -6.19
N CYS A 110 0.75 4.39 -7.50
CA CYS A 110 0.97 3.26 -8.41
C CYS A 110 0.18 2.01 -8.00
N ASP A 111 -1.14 2.15 -7.75
CA ASP A 111 -2.03 1.07 -7.30
C ASP A 111 -1.52 0.30 -6.06
N GLY A 112 -0.90 1.03 -5.12
CA GLY A 112 -0.33 0.44 -3.90
C GLY A 112 1.04 -0.21 -4.10
N GLY A 113 1.66 0.00 -5.24
CA GLY A 113 3.03 -0.46 -5.53
C GLY A 113 4.11 0.48 -5.02
N GLU A 114 3.76 1.71 -4.69
CA GLU A 114 4.63 2.70 -4.06
C GLU A 114 4.01 3.19 -2.77
N ALA A 115 4.81 3.30 -1.72
CA ALA A 115 4.46 3.92 -0.46
C ALA A 115 5.38 5.13 -0.24
N TYR A 116 4.82 6.33 -0.41
CA TYR A 116 5.53 7.58 -0.21
C TYR A 116 5.39 8.06 1.23
N PHE A 117 6.52 8.36 1.86
CA PHE A 117 6.63 8.87 3.21
C PHE A 117 6.90 10.37 3.17
N GLU A 118 6.18 11.14 3.95
CA GLU A 118 6.33 12.60 3.97
C GLU A 118 7.47 13.09 4.86
N THR A 119 7.82 12.34 5.92
CA THR A 119 8.82 12.79 6.91
C THR A 119 9.56 11.60 7.54
N PRO A 120 10.82 11.34 7.21
CA PRO A 120 11.58 11.94 6.10
C PRO A 120 10.97 11.59 4.74
N GLU A 121 11.20 12.46 3.76
CA GLU A 121 10.69 12.26 2.40
C GLU A 121 11.47 11.15 1.68
N TYR A 122 10.81 10.03 1.42
CA TYR A 122 11.31 8.94 0.59
C TYR A 122 10.19 7.97 0.21
N SER A 123 10.44 7.14 -0.80
CA SER A 123 9.51 6.11 -1.23
C SER A 123 10.00 4.72 -0.91
N LEU A 124 9.07 3.82 -0.65
CA LEU A 124 9.28 2.38 -0.68
C LEU A 124 8.53 1.81 -1.89
N PHE A 125 9.19 0.89 -2.59
CA PHE A 125 8.59 0.20 -3.74
C PHE A 125 8.29 -1.24 -3.38
N ARG A 126 7.05 -1.65 -3.61
CA ARG A 126 6.65 -3.04 -3.34
C ARG A 126 7.46 -4.00 -4.20
N LEU A 127 7.98 -5.04 -3.59
CA LEU A 127 8.75 -6.08 -4.29
C LEU A 127 7.92 -6.65 -5.46
N ASN A 128 8.51 -6.73 -6.64
CA ASN A 128 7.89 -7.15 -7.90
C ASN A 128 6.81 -6.20 -8.45
N SER A 129 6.73 -4.96 -7.98
CA SER A 129 5.90 -3.95 -8.64
C SER A 129 6.62 -3.35 -9.83
N ASP A 130 5.85 -2.85 -10.79
CA ASP A 130 6.38 -2.12 -11.96
C ASP A 130 6.48 -0.61 -11.70
N CYS A 131 6.55 -0.20 -10.44
CA CYS A 131 6.45 1.19 -9.98
C CYS A 131 7.80 1.88 -9.76
N ASN A 132 8.85 1.50 -10.44
CA ASN A 132 10.19 2.13 -10.35
C ASN A 132 10.38 3.23 -11.39
#